data_acec74b8495aebcf78a91e3311c4cd8a
#
_entry.id   acec74b8495aebcf78a91e3311c4cd8a
#
_cell.length_a   1.000
_cell.length_b   1.000
_cell.length_c   1.000
_cell.angle_alpha   90.00
_cell.angle_beta   90.00
_cell.angle_gamma   90.00
#
_symmetry.space_group_name_H-M   'P 1'
#
loop_
_entity.id
_entity.type
_entity.pdbx_description
1 polymer ?
#
loop_
_entity_poly.entity_id
_entity_poly.type
_entity_poly.pdbx_seq_one_letter_code
_entity_poly.pdbx_strand_id
1 'polypeptide(L)'
;MKTFRFTLIASIMTLTLFTLCGCQQEAPQVETSTEDMPWVVDRFDDIKVLRYEVPGFENLPLQQKLLVYYLAEAAKCGRDILFDQNFKYNLTVRRALETIYTKYDGDRSAKEFAAMEKYLKKVWFANGIHHHYSNDKFRAEFPRDWFEKMLDKYVDTKELPI
;
A
#
# COMPACT_ATOMS: atom_id res chain seq x y z
N MET A 1 -42.65 25.86 55.41
CA MET A 1 -42.40 26.16 53.95
C MET A 1 -40.95 26.16 53.52
N LYS A 2 -39.94 25.96 54.39
CA LYS A 2 -38.50 25.92 53.98
C LYS A 2 -38.01 24.53 53.62
N THR A 3 -38.58 23.47 54.09
CA THR A 3 -38.20 22.08 53.85
C THR A 3 -38.60 21.55 52.49
N PHE A 4 -39.67 22.08 51.88
CA PHE A 4 -40.15 21.62 50.57
C PHE A 4 -39.29 22.11 49.38
N ARG A 5 -38.62 23.24 49.55
CA ARG A 5 -37.70 23.77 48.52
C ARG A 5 -36.37 23.03 48.45
N PHE A 6 -35.93 22.44 49.57
CA PHE A 6 -34.64 21.73 49.61
C PHE A 6 -34.74 20.34 48.96
N THR A 7 -35.86 19.66 49.12
CA THR A 7 -36.12 18.36 48.49
C THR A 7 -36.30 18.47 46.98
N LEU A 8 -36.86 19.57 46.49
CA LEU A 8 -37.04 19.78 45.03
C LEU A 8 -35.70 20.04 44.33
N ILE A 9 -34.79 20.77 44.96
CA ILE A 9 -33.45 21.05 44.40
C ILE A 9 -32.58 19.79 44.41
N ALA A 10 -32.68 18.97 45.46
CA ALA A 10 -31.94 17.71 45.52
C ALA A 10 -32.44 16.70 44.48
N SER A 11 -33.75 16.69 44.18
CA SER A 11 -34.33 15.79 43.15
C SER A 11 -33.97 16.19 41.70
N ILE A 12 -33.80 17.50 41.46
CA ILE A 12 -33.38 18.00 40.14
C ILE A 12 -31.87 17.75 39.94
N MET A 13 -31.06 17.81 41.00
CA MET A 13 -29.63 17.57 40.88
C MET A 13 -29.27 16.09 40.70
N THR A 14 -30.10 15.17 41.20
CA THR A 14 -29.94 13.73 40.95
C THR A 14 -30.39 13.31 39.55
N LEU A 15 -31.31 14.02 38.95
CA LEU A 15 -31.78 13.69 37.58
C LEU A 15 -30.80 14.16 36.49
N THR A 16 -30.01 15.20 36.76
CA THR A 16 -28.99 15.70 35.84
C THR A 16 -27.70 14.90 35.85
N LEU A 17 -27.43 14.10 36.86
CA LEU A 17 -26.21 13.25 36.90
C LEU A 17 -26.36 11.93 36.14
N PHE A 18 -27.58 11.54 35.77
CA PHE A 18 -27.82 10.28 35.02
C PHE A 18 -27.78 10.43 33.51
N THR A 19 -27.72 11.67 33.00
CA THR A 19 -27.69 11.91 31.51
C THR A 19 -26.30 12.07 30.93
N LEU A 20 -25.21 11.92 31.72
CA LEU A 20 -23.82 12.00 31.24
C LEU A 20 -23.11 10.64 31.17
N CYS A 21 -23.82 9.54 31.36
CA CYS A 21 -23.31 8.23 31.00
C CYS A 21 -23.65 7.98 29.52
N GLY A 22 -23.05 8.79 28.63
CA GLY A 22 -22.99 8.50 27.22
C GLY A 22 -22.21 7.19 27.09
N CYS A 23 -22.89 6.12 26.70
CA CYS A 23 -22.25 4.94 26.18
C CYS A 23 -21.30 5.39 25.08
N GLN A 24 -20.02 5.51 25.39
CA GLN A 24 -18.99 5.30 24.39
C GLN A 24 -19.14 3.84 23.98
N GLN A 25 -19.92 3.64 22.96
CA GLN A 25 -19.92 2.43 22.17
C GLN A 25 -18.57 2.45 21.47
N GLU A 26 -17.56 1.87 22.10
CA GLU A 26 -16.34 1.48 21.42
C GLU A 26 -16.81 0.68 20.20
N ALA A 27 -16.54 1.24 19.02
CA ALA A 27 -16.71 0.49 17.79
C ALA A 27 -15.97 -0.83 17.99
N PRO A 28 -16.58 -1.99 17.64
CA PRO A 28 -15.92 -3.26 17.81
C PRO A 28 -14.57 -3.17 17.09
N GLN A 29 -13.49 -3.22 17.86
CA GLN A 29 -12.18 -3.44 17.32
C GLN A 29 -12.26 -4.83 16.71
N VAL A 30 -12.42 -4.87 15.40
CA VAL A 30 -12.22 -6.07 14.62
C VAL A 30 -10.74 -6.38 14.76
N GLU A 31 -10.41 -7.18 15.76
CA GLU A 31 -9.16 -7.91 15.81
C GLU A 31 -9.18 -8.84 14.59
N THR A 32 -8.77 -8.30 13.44
CA THR A 32 -8.44 -9.11 12.30
C THR A 32 -7.20 -9.89 12.68
N SER A 33 -7.42 -11.13 13.15
CA SER A 33 -6.37 -12.14 13.20
C SER A 33 -5.77 -12.21 11.79
N THR A 34 -4.52 -11.78 11.66
CA THR A 34 -3.86 -11.53 10.38
C THR A 34 -3.33 -12.81 9.74
N GLU A 35 -3.61 -14.00 10.30
CA GLU A 35 -2.90 -15.21 9.94
C GLU A 35 -3.56 -16.07 8.85
N ASP A 36 -4.84 -15.87 8.49
CA ASP A 36 -5.53 -16.77 7.55
C ASP A 36 -6.44 -16.05 6.54
N MET A 37 -6.00 -14.94 5.95
CA MET A 37 -6.76 -14.36 4.84
C MET A 37 -6.21 -14.89 3.51
N PRO A 38 -6.84 -15.90 2.89
CA PRO A 38 -6.34 -16.51 1.64
C PRO A 38 -6.29 -15.55 0.45
N TRP A 39 -6.87 -14.39 0.60
CA TRP A 39 -6.93 -13.30 -0.37
C TRP A 39 -5.84 -12.24 -0.21
N VAL A 40 -5.05 -12.26 0.85
CA VAL A 40 -3.84 -11.41 0.99
C VAL A 40 -2.69 -12.12 0.30
N VAL A 41 -2.15 -11.53 -0.77
CA VAL A 41 -1.05 -12.12 -1.55
C VAL A 41 0.31 -11.55 -1.21
N ASP A 42 0.38 -10.32 -0.69
CA ASP A 42 1.63 -9.72 -0.23
C ASP A 42 1.36 -8.61 0.81
N ARG A 43 2.37 -8.33 1.63
CA ARG A 43 2.40 -7.22 2.58
C ARG A 43 3.78 -6.61 2.59
N PHE A 44 3.84 -5.30 2.51
CA PHE A 44 5.09 -4.57 2.68
C PHE A 44 4.78 -3.18 3.22
N ASP A 45 5.50 -2.75 4.24
CA ASP A 45 5.23 -1.52 4.97
C ASP A 45 3.77 -1.49 5.51
N ASP A 46 3.03 -0.45 5.25
CA ASP A 46 1.61 -0.26 5.56
C ASP A 46 0.65 -0.75 4.45
N ILE A 47 1.18 -1.35 3.38
CA ILE A 47 0.43 -1.78 2.22
C ILE A 47 0.11 -3.28 2.29
N LYS A 48 -1.15 -3.63 1.98
CA LYS A 48 -1.62 -4.99 1.74
C LYS A 48 -2.05 -5.14 0.30
N VAL A 49 -1.54 -6.17 -0.37
CA VAL A 49 -1.97 -6.55 -1.71
C VAL A 49 -3.01 -7.64 -1.60
N LEU A 50 -4.22 -7.36 -2.09
CA LEU A 50 -5.34 -8.28 -2.02
C LEU A 50 -5.62 -8.89 -3.40
N ARG A 51 -6.00 -10.16 -3.40
CA ARG A 51 -6.58 -10.82 -4.57
C ARG A 51 -8.09 -10.91 -4.36
N TYR A 52 -8.83 -10.47 -5.36
CA TYR A 52 -10.28 -10.63 -5.39
C TYR A 52 -10.66 -11.82 -6.28
N GLU A 53 -11.63 -12.57 -5.84
CA GLU A 53 -12.34 -13.52 -6.67
C GLU A 53 -13.41 -12.77 -7.49
N VAL A 54 -13.64 -13.23 -8.71
CA VAL A 54 -14.71 -12.71 -9.58
C VAL A 54 -15.71 -13.85 -9.81
N PRO A 55 -16.68 -14.04 -8.89
CA PRO A 55 -17.66 -15.12 -9.01
C PRO A 55 -18.38 -15.05 -10.35
N GLY A 56 -18.51 -16.21 -11.00
CA GLY A 56 -19.17 -16.32 -12.30
C GLY A 56 -18.26 -16.11 -13.51
N PHE A 57 -16.99 -15.73 -13.32
CA PHE A 57 -16.03 -15.60 -14.43
C PHE A 57 -15.86 -16.94 -15.18
N GLU A 58 -15.86 -18.04 -14.46
CA GLU A 58 -15.76 -19.40 -14.99
C GLU A 58 -16.92 -19.75 -15.93
N ASN A 59 -18.09 -19.14 -15.75
CA ASN A 59 -19.28 -19.35 -16.57
C ASN A 59 -19.31 -18.55 -17.87
N LEU A 60 -18.38 -17.62 -18.05
CA LEU A 60 -18.29 -16.83 -19.28
C LEU A 60 -17.92 -17.70 -20.48
N PRO A 61 -18.49 -17.44 -21.67
CA PRO A 61 -18.05 -18.07 -22.92
C PRO A 61 -16.56 -17.80 -23.18
N LEU A 62 -15.89 -18.75 -23.86
CA LEU A 62 -14.47 -18.65 -24.16
C LEU A 62 -14.09 -17.32 -24.85
N GLN A 63 -14.92 -16.85 -25.77
CA GLN A 63 -14.67 -15.58 -26.48
C GLN A 63 -14.60 -14.38 -25.51
N GLN A 64 -15.48 -14.33 -24.51
CA GLN A 64 -15.46 -13.28 -23.50
C GLN A 64 -14.23 -13.38 -22.60
N LYS A 65 -13.85 -14.59 -22.19
CA LYS A 65 -12.62 -14.84 -21.44
C LYS A 65 -11.38 -14.37 -22.19
N LEU A 66 -11.30 -14.68 -23.50
CA LEU A 66 -10.21 -14.23 -24.38
C LEU A 66 -10.21 -12.70 -24.52
N LEU A 67 -11.37 -12.08 -24.67
CA LEU A 67 -11.48 -10.62 -24.71
C LEU A 67 -10.91 -9.99 -23.44
N VAL A 68 -11.34 -10.45 -22.26
CA VAL A 68 -10.83 -9.95 -20.97
C VAL A 68 -9.33 -10.15 -20.87
N TYR A 69 -8.81 -11.31 -21.27
CA TYR A 69 -7.38 -11.59 -21.29
C TYR A 69 -6.61 -10.58 -22.15
N TYR A 70 -7.02 -10.37 -23.40
CA TYR A 70 -6.32 -9.44 -24.30
C TYR A 70 -6.46 -7.98 -23.87
N LEU A 71 -7.60 -7.59 -23.29
CA LEU A 71 -7.74 -6.25 -22.71
C LEU A 71 -6.81 -6.06 -21.50
N ALA A 72 -6.63 -7.07 -20.66
CA ALA A 72 -5.69 -7.03 -19.54
C ALA A 72 -4.23 -6.94 -20.02
N GLU A 73 -3.86 -7.69 -21.07
CA GLU A 73 -2.52 -7.60 -21.67
C GLU A 73 -2.28 -6.22 -22.30
N ALA A 74 -3.26 -5.67 -23.00
CA ALA A 74 -3.18 -4.32 -23.57
C ALA A 74 -3.01 -3.25 -22.49
N ALA A 75 -3.75 -3.37 -21.37
CA ALA A 75 -3.62 -2.45 -20.23
C ALA A 75 -2.22 -2.45 -19.61
N LYS A 76 -1.55 -3.60 -19.56
CA LYS A 76 -0.15 -3.71 -19.08
C LYS A 76 0.82 -2.93 -19.96
N CYS A 77 0.60 -2.85 -21.27
CA CYS A 77 1.45 -2.08 -22.19
C CYS A 77 1.42 -0.57 -21.92
N GLY A 78 0.33 -0.05 -21.41
CA GLY A 78 0.20 1.37 -21.04
C GLY A 78 0.83 1.76 -19.70
N ARG A 79 1.38 0.82 -18.95
CA ARG A 79 1.86 1.05 -17.58
C ARG A 79 3.01 2.06 -17.49
N ASP A 80 3.90 2.07 -18.44
CA ASP A 80 5.05 2.97 -18.50
C ASP A 80 4.62 4.44 -18.54
N ILE A 81 3.51 4.73 -19.20
CA ILE A 81 2.93 6.08 -19.30
C ILE A 81 2.60 6.64 -17.92
N LEU A 82 2.05 5.83 -17.02
CA LEU A 82 1.70 6.27 -15.65
C LEU A 82 2.94 6.69 -14.87
N PHE A 83 4.04 5.97 -15.00
CA PHE A 83 5.31 6.33 -14.36
C PHE A 83 5.86 7.64 -14.91
N ASP A 84 5.88 7.80 -16.22
CA ASP A 84 6.42 8.98 -16.89
C ASP A 84 5.61 10.25 -16.59
N GLN A 85 4.27 10.15 -16.59
CA GLN A 85 3.39 11.28 -16.29
C GLN A 85 3.51 11.77 -14.85
N ASN A 86 3.74 10.89 -13.89
CA ASN A 86 3.84 11.27 -12.47
C ASN A 86 5.13 12.05 -12.15
N PHE A 87 6.24 11.68 -12.78
CA PHE A 87 7.52 12.37 -12.62
C PHE A 87 8.53 11.90 -13.66
N LYS A 88 9.22 12.84 -14.31
CA LYS A 88 10.12 12.59 -15.45
C LYS A 88 11.21 11.52 -15.24
N TYR A 89 11.60 11.23 -14.01
CA TYR A 89 12.62 10.21 -13.69
C TYR A 89 12.05 8.90 -13.16
N ASN A 90 10.74 8.79 -12.98
CA ASN A 90 10.14 7.59 -12.42
C ASN A 90 10.42 6.34 -13.23
N LEU A 91 10.34 6.46 -14.55
CA LEU A 91 10.58 5.31 -15.44
C LEU A 91 12.06 4.86 -15.37
N THR A 92 12.99 5.81 -15.36
CA THR A 92 14.43 5.54 -15.18
C THR A 92 14.71 4.84 -13.86
N VAL A 93 14.17 5.38 -12.76
CA VAL A 93 14.34 4.79 -11.41
C VAL A 93 13.75 3.38 -11.36
N ARG A 94 12.53 3.20 -11.88
CA ARG A 94 11.90 1.88 -11.93
C ARG A 94 12.75 0.87 -12.71
N ARG A 95 13.20 1.22 -13.90
CA ARG A 95 14.02 0.34 -14.75
C ARG A 95 15.34 -0.02 -14.09
N ALA A 96 16.01 0.93 -13.45
CA ALA A 96 17.25 0.65 -12.71
C ALA A 96 17.01 -0.33 -11.57
N LEU A 97 15.99 -0.09 -10.73
CA LEU A 97 15.64 -0.97 -9.62
C LEU A 97 15.22 -2.38 -10.10
N GLU A 98 14.40 -2.48 -11.15
CA GLU A 98 13.98 -3.75 -11.73
C GLU A 98 15.18 -4.53 -12.30
N THR A 99 16.13 -3.84 -12.92
CA THR A 99 17.35 -4.46 -13.46
C THR A 99 18.21 -5.03 -12.34
N ILE A 100 18.43 -4.27 -11.27
CA ILE A 100 19.14 -4.77 -10.08
C ILE A 100 18.39 -5.96 -9.50
N TYR A 101 17.08 -5.83 -9.26
CA TYR A 101 16.26 -6.88 -8.66
C TYR A 101 16.31 -8.19 -9.45
N THR A 102 16.31 -8.10 -10.79
CA THR A 102 16.31 -9.27 -11.68
C THR A 102 17.69 -9.92 -11.77
N LYS A 103 18.74 -9.09 -11.92
CA LYS A 103 20.12 -9.56 -12.17
C LYS A 103 20.91 -9.85 -10.90
N TYR A 104 20.42 -9.47 -9.72
CA TYR A 104 21.16 -9.62 -8.47
C TYR A 104 21.50 -11.08 -8.17
N ASP A 105 22.80 -11.35 -8.03
CA ASP A 105 23.40 -12.66 -7.81
C ASP A 105 23.89 -12.88 -6.35
N GLY A 106 23.66 -11.90 -5.46
CA GLY A 106 24.06 -11.98 -4.05
C GLY A 106 22.97 -12.57 -3.15
N ASP A 107 23.17 -12.43 -1.85
CA ASP A 107 22.21 -12.87 -0.84
C ASP A 107 20.98 -11.96 -0.80
N ARG A 108 19.85 -12.47 -1.26
CA ARG A 108 18.57 -11.75 -1.27
C ARG A 108 17.96 -11.54 0.12
N SER A 109 18.46 -12.28 1.14
CA SER A 109 18.06 -12.08 2.53
C SER A 109 18.86 -10.98 3.23
N ALA A 110 19.92 -10.47 2.59
CA ALA A 110 20.70 -9.37 3.12
C ALA A 110 19.85 -8.12 3.35
N LYS A 111 20.11 -7.42 4.44
CA LYS A 111 19.32 -6.25 4.90
C LYS A 111 19.19 -5.18 3.81
N GLU A 112 20.28 -4.91 3.10
CA GLU A 112 20.33 -3.89 2.05
C GLU A 112 19.46 -4.28 0.86
N PHE A 113 19.51 -5.55 0.43
CA PHE A 113 18.68 -6.03 -0.67
C PHE A 113 17.19 -6.05 -0.29
N ALA A 114 16.86 -6.52 0.91
CA ALA A 114 15.50 -6.52 1.41
C ALA A 114 14.92 -5.10 1.51
N ALA A 115 15.73 -4.12 1.93
CA ALA A 115 15.34 -2.71 1.96
C ALA A 115 15.11 -2.15 0.54
N MET A 116 15.95 -2.52 -0.43
CA MET A 116 15.81 -2.13 -1.83
C MET A 116 14.56 -2.78 -2.46
N GLU A 117 14.30 -4.05 -2.20
CA GLU A 117 13.08 -4.74 -2.64
C GLU A 117 11.81 -4.06 -2.08
N LYS A 118 11.80 -3.74 -0.79
CA LYS A 118 10.70 -3.00 -0.16
C LYS A 118 10.47 -1.65 -0.85
N TYR A 119 11.55 -0.91 -1.14
CA TYR A 119 11.46 0.36 -1.87
C TYR A 119 10.92 0.18 -3.29
N LEU A 120 11.39 -0.84 -4.01
CA LEU A 120 10.90 -1.17 -5.35
C LEU A 120 9.39 -1.52 -5.33
N LYS A 121 8.92 -2.29 -4.36
CA LYS A 121 7.50 -2.60 -4.17
C LYS A 121 6.66 -1.32 -3.96
N LYS A 122 7.16 -0.35 -3.19
CA LYS A 122 6.51 0.96 -3.04
C LYS A 122 6.45 1.73 -4.37
N VAL A 123 7.55 1.75 -5.11
CA VAL A 123 7.63 2.39 -6.44
C VAL A 123 6.63 1.75 -7.41
N TRP A 124 6.51 0.43 -7.41
CA TRP A 124 5.52 -0.27 -8.22
C TRP A 124 4.09 0.07 -7.83
N PHE A 125 3.80 0.12 -6.54
CA PHE A 125 2.47 0.41 -6.02
C PHE A 125 2.03 1.85 -6.33
N ALA A 126 2.91 2.82 -6.11
CA ALA A 126 2.60 4.24 -6.29
C ALA A 126 2.78 4.75 -7.73
N ASN A 127 3.26 3.91 -8.67
CA ASN A 127 3.68 4.28 -10.02
C ASN A 127 4.74 5.42 -10.00
N GLY A 128 5.68 5.35 -9.06
CA GLY A 128 6.76 6.31 -8.94
C GLY A 128 7.33 6.43 -7.54
N ILE A 129 8.25 7.38 -7.38
CA ILE A 129 8.99 7.61 -6.12
C ILE A 129 8.22 8.43 -5.09
N HIS A 130 7.04 8.92 -5.43
CA HIS A 130 6.21 9.72 -4.53
C HIS A 130 5.10 8.87 -3.91
N HIS A 131 4.72 9.23 -2.69
CA HIS A 131 3.60 8.58 -2.01
C HIS A 131 2.31 8.76 -2.82
N HIS A 132 1.50 7.71 -2.90
CA HIS A 132 0.30 7.66 -3.75
C HIS A 132 -0.83 8.64 -3.37
N TYR A 133 -0.77 9.25 -2.17
CA TYR A 133 -1.71 10.28 -1.72
C TYR A 133 -1.05 11.63 -1.42
N SER A 134 0.26 11.79 -1.62
CA SER A 134 0.97 13.04 -1.35
C SER A 134 2.13 13.25 -2.32
N ASN A 135 2.76 14.42 -2.25
CA ASN A 135 3.97 14.72 -3.00
C ASN A 135 5.26 14.31 -2.24
N ASP A 136 5.13 13.62 -1.11
CA ASP A 136 6.27 13.16 -0.33
C ASP A 136 7.00 12.04 -1.06
N LYS A 137 8.33 12.14 -1.13
CA LYS A 137 9.14 11.08 -1.72
C LYS A 137 9.35 9.94 -0.73
N PHE A 138 9.28 8.72 -1.22
CA PHE A 138 9.73 7.58 -0.44
C PHE A 138 11.21 7.72 -0.10
N ARG A 139 11.56 7.42 1.16
CA ARG A 139 12.94 7.38 1.60
C ARG A 139 13.50 5.99 1.37
N ALA A 140 14.68 5.93 0.74
CA ALA A 140 15.44 4.70 0.65
C ALA A 140 16.00 4.33 2.03
N GLU A 141 15.80 3.08 2.45
CA GLU A 141 16.31 2.55 3.72
C GLU A 141 17.61 1.77 3.54
N PHE A 142 18.12 1.67 2.30
CA PHE A 142 19.39 1.07 1.96
C PHE A 142 20.50 2.12 1.84
N PRO A 143 21.79 1.77 2.12
CA PRO A 143 22.91 2.71 2.03
C PRO A 143 23.15 3.15 0.58
N ARG A 144 23.47 4.44 0.43
CA ARG A 144 23.77 5.02 -0.89
C ARG A 144 24.95 4.32 -1.57
N ASP A 145 26.03 4.11 -0.84
CA ASP A 145 27.26 3.49 -1.37
C ASP A 145 27.01 2.04 -1.85
N TRP A 146 26.13 1.33 -1.16
CA TRP A 146 25.71 0.00 -1.59
C TRP A 146 24.94 0.08 -2.90
N PHE A 147 24.01 1.01 -3.01
CA PHE A 147 23.18 1.16 -4.20
C PHE A 147 23.98 1.61 -5.42
N GLU A 148 24.94 2.53 -5.25
CA GLU A 148 25.86 2.96 -6.31
C GLU A 148 26.64 1.76 -6.87
N LYS A 149 27.17 0.89 -6.00
CA LYS A 149 27.83 -0.38 -6.43
C LYS A 149 26.88 -1.29 -7.21
N MET A 150 25.62 -1.36 -6.82
CA MET A 150 24.63 -2.18 -7.54
C MET A 150 24.32 -1.58 -8.91
N LEU A 151 24.21 -0.26 -9.02
CA LEU A 151 24.06 0.43 -10.30
C LEU A 151 25.22 0.13 -11.22
N ASP A 152 26.45 0.33 -10.76
CA ASP A 152 27.67 0.09 -11.55
C ASP A 152 27.81 -1.36 -12.02
N LYS A 153 27.37 -2.32 -11.17
CA LYS A 153 27.51 -3.75 -11.49
C LYS A 153 26.43 -4.26 -12.44
N TYR A 154 25.19 -3.81 -12.32
CA TYR A 154 24.06 -4.46 -12.97
C TYR A 154 23.36 -3.63 -14.03
N VAL A 155 23.52 -2.29 -14.01
CA VAL A 155 22.73 -1.38 -14.84
C VAL A 155 23.60 -0.73 -15.91
N ASP A 156 23.28 -0.96 -17.17
CA ASP A 156 23.84 -0.16 -18.27
C ASP A 156 23.01 1.13 -18.38
N THR A 157 23.62 2.25 -18.05
CA THR A 157 22.96 3.57 -18.10
C THR A 157 22.50 3.96 -19.50
N LYS A 158 23.05 3.36 -20.58
CA LYS A 158 22.62 3.59 -21.97
C LYS A 158 21.28 2.93 -22.30
N GLU A 159 20.89 1.93 -21.50
CA GLU A 159 19.61 1.23 -21.67
C GLU A 159 18.48 1.88 -20.85
N LEU A 160 18.80 2.89 -20.05
CA LEU A 160 17.79 3.58 -19.26
C LEU A 160 17.07 4.66 -20.07
N PRO A 161 15.76 4.79 -19.94
CA PRO A 161 15.02 5.92 -20.53
C PRO A 161 15.44 7.22 -19.83
N ILE A 162 15.93 8.18 -20.60
CA ILE A 162 16.38 9.50 -20.12
C ILE A 162 15.48 10.57 -20.73
#